data_543c35ab266584fdf6691d7b31ed9b76
#
_entry.id   543c35ab266584fdf6691d7b31ed9b76
#
_cell.length_a   1.000
_cell.length_b   1.000
_cell.length_c   1.000
_cell.angle_alpha   90.00
_cell.angle_beta   90.00
_cell.angle_gamma   90.00
#
_symmetry.space_group_name_H-M   'P 1'
#
loop_
_entity.id
_entity.type
_entity.pdbx_description
1 polymer ?
#
loop_
_entity_poly.entity_id
_entity_poly.type
_entity_poly.pdbx_seq_one_letter_code
_entity_poly.pdbx_strand_id
1 'polypeptide(L)'
;MTDSTIRIAIVGAGGRMGRQLIQAVTQMEGVVLGAAIERKGSTLVGSDAGELAGVGLLNVIVGDDLSQLTDNFDVLIDFTRPEGTLEHLAICRQHRKAMVIGTTGFDEAGKAAISEAAADIGIVFAANFSVGVNVVLKLLEKAAKVMGDYTDIEIIEAHHRHKVDAP
;
A
#
# COMPACT_ATOMS: atom_id res chain seq x y z
N MET A 1 -18.37 -19.47 13.64
CA MET A 1 -17.91 -18.51 12.60
C MET A 1 -16.61 -19.08 12.12
N THR A 2 -16.54 -19.51 10.85
CA THR A 2 -15.26 -19.92 10.27
C THR A 2 -14.40 -18.66 10.13
N ASP A 3 -13.33 -18.58 10.89
CA ASP A 3 -12.31 -17.54 10.75
C ASP A 3 -11.74 -17.68 9.33
N SER A 4 -12.28 -16.90 8.39
CA SER A 4 -11.78 -16.90 7.03
C SER A 4 -10.48 -16.09 7.01
N THR A 5 -9.37 -16.77 6.87
CA THR A 5 -8.05 -16.13 6.71
C THR A 5 -8.07 -15.24 5.46
N ILE A 6 -7.74 -13.96 5.62
CA ILE A 6 -7.67 -12.98 4.53
C ILE A 6 -6.35 -13.18 3.77
N ARG A 7 -6.44 -13.34 2.46
CA ARG A 7 -5.28 -13.49 1.59
C ARG A 7 -4.85 -12.12 1.07
N ILE A 8 -3.60 -11.78 1.31
CA ILE A 8 -3.00 -10.49 0.95
C ILE A 8 -2.14 -10.64 -0.30
N ALA A 9 -2.31 -9.74 -1.26
CA ALA A 9 -1.35 -9.53 -2.34
C ALA A 9 -0.51 -8.28 -2.07
N ILE A 10 0.77 -8.34 -2.43
CA ILE A 10 1.70 -7.22 -2.28
C ILE A 10 2.35 -6.94 -3.62
N VAL A 11 2.19 -5.72 -4.14
CA VAL A 11 2.89 -5.23 -5.34
C VAL A 11 4.15 -4.46 -4.96
N GLY A 12 5.18 -4.55 -5.80
CA GLY A 12 6.50 -4.04 -5.47
C GLY A 12 7.17 -4.84 -4.36
N ALA A 13 6.97 -6.17 -4.38
CA ALA A 13 7.38 -7.10 -3.32
C ALA A 13 8.86 -7.04 -2.95
N GLY A 14 9.75 -6.77 -3.91
CA GLY A 14 11.19 -6.64 -3.70
C GLY A 14 11.64 -5.27 -3.19
N GLY A 15 10.74 -4.27 -3.17
CA GLY A 15 10.99 -2.95 -2.63
C GLY A 15 11.11 -2.93 -1.10
N ARG A 16 11.56 -1.81 -0.55
CA ARG A 16 11.69 -1.64 0.91
C ARG A 16 10.37 -1.88 1.65
N MET A 17 9.29 -1.24 1.18
CA MET A 17 7.96 -1.43 1.77
C MET A 17 7.42 -2.83 1.51
N GLY A 18 7.58 -3.37 0.29
CA GLY A 18 7.11 -4.72 -0.04
C GLY A 18 7.66 -5.78 0.91
N ARG A 19 8.97 -5.78 1.16
CA ARG A 19 9.61 -6.71 2.10
C ARG A 19 9.09 -6.56 3.53
N GLN A 20 8.90 -5.32 4.01
CA GLN A 20 8.34 -5.06 5.34
C GLN A 20 6.88 -5.53 5.45
N LEU A 21 6.09 -5.34 4.40
CA LEU A 21 4.70 -5.82 4.36
C LEU A 21 4.63 -7.35 4.36
N ILE A 22 5.50 -8.03 3.61
CA ILE A 22 5.60 -9.50 3.63
C ILE A 22 5.93 -9.98 5.06
N GLN A 23 6.93 -9.36 5.71
CA GLN A 23 7.27 -9.67 7.10
C GLN A 23 6.07 -9.45 8.04
N ALA A 24 5.37 -8.33 7.91
CA ALA A 24 4.21 -8.02 8.75
C ALA A 24 3.07 -9.03 8.57
N VAL A 25 2.78 -9.43 7.31
CA VAL A 25 1.75 -10.45 7.02
C VAL A 25 2.10 -11.80 7.65
N THR A 26 3.37 -12.20 7.66
CA THR A 26 3.78 -13.49 8.27
C THR A 26 3.68 -13.49 9.80
N GLN A 27 3.64 -12.32 10.42
CA GLN A 27 3.56 -12.17 11.89
C GLN A 27 2.13 -11.92 12.40
N MET A 28 1.19 -11.64 11.50
CA MET A 28 -0.18 -11.27 11.87
C MET A 28 -1.12 -12.48 11.78
N GLU A 29 -1.89 -12.73 12.83
CA GLU A 29 -2.93 -13.74 12.83
C GLU A 29 -4.10 -13.36 11.90
N GLY A 30 -4.74 -14.34 11.29
CA GLY A 30 -5.92 -14.15 10.44
C GLY A 30 -5.60 -13.65 9.02
N VAL A 31 -4.34 -13.48 8.65
CA VAL A 31 -3.92 -13.11 7.29
C VAL A 31 -2.82 -14.04 6.76
N VAL A 32 -2.75 -14.18 5.45
CA VAL A 32 -1.66 -14.92 4.78
C VAL A 32 -1.25 -14.19 3.51
N LEU A 33 0.00 -14.36 3.10
CA LEU A 33 0.46 -13.89 1.80
C LEU A 33 -0.08 -14.83 0.72
N GLY A 34 -0.93 -14.31 -0.17
CA GLY A 34 -1.52 -15.06 -1.28
C GLY A 34 -0.83 -14.79 -2.61
N ALA A 35 -0.29 -13.59 -2.81
CA ALA A 35 0.43 -13.21 -4.02
C ALA A 35 1.50 -12.15 -3.73
N ALA A 36 2.56 -12.16 -4.53
CA ALA A 36 3.62 -11.15 -4.51
C ALA A 36 3.95 -10.79 -5.96
N ILE A 37 4.00 -9.49 -6.25
CA ILE A 37 4.11 -9.01 -7.63
C ILE A 37 5.26 -8.00 -7.74
N GLU A 38 6.02 -8.12 -8.81
CA GLU A 38 7.04 -7.17 -9.24
C GLU A 38 6.73 -6.68 -10.67
N ARG A 39 7.35 -5.56 -11.02
CA ARG A 39 7.24 -5.03 -12.39
C ARG A 39 7.80 -6.03 -13.41
N LYS A 40 7.23 -6.03 -14.60
CA LYS A 40 7.73 -6.83 -15.73
C LYS A 40 9.23 -6.60 -15.97
N GLY A 41 9.95 -7.69 -16.18
CA GLY A 41 11.40 -7.65 -16.38
C GLY A 41 12.24 -7.49 -15.12
N SER A 42 11.65 -7.53 -13.93
CA SER A 42 12.41 -7.61 -12.68
C SER A 42 13.12 -8.94 -12.56
N THR A 43 14.39 -8.93 -12.15
CA THR A 43 15.18 -10.14 -11.87
C THR A 43 14.67 -10.92 -10.66
N LEU A 44 13.74 -10.36 -9.91
CA LEU A 44 13.13 -10.97 -8.72
C LEU A 44 11.94 -11.87 -9.06
N VAL A 45 11.40 -11.76 -10.28
CA VAL A 45 10.33 -12.64 -10.76
C VAL A 45 10.82 -14.09 -10.76
N GLY A 46 10.00 -14.99 -10.23
CA GLY A 46 10.37 -16.40 -10.05
C GLY A 46 11.03 -16.74 -8.70
N SER A 47 11.41 -15.74 -7.90
CA SER A 47 11.93 -15.96 -6.54
C SER A 47 10.80 -16.19 -5.54
N ASP A 48 11.08 -16.84 -4.41
CA ASP A 48 10.15 -16.94 -3.29
C ASP A 48 10.06 -15.58 -2.54
N ALA A 49 8.84 -15.12 -2.29
CA ALA A 49 8.58 -13.84 -1.65
C ALA A 49 9.09 -13.79 -0.20
N GLY A 50 9.05 -14.91 0.50
CA GLY A 50 9.53 -15.02 1.88
C GLY A 50 11.06 -14.96 1.96
N GLU A 51 11.75 -15.61 1.04
CA GLU A 51 13.21 -15.49 0.94
C GLU A 51 13.63 -14.05 0.65
N LEU A 52 12.93 -13.37 -0.28
CA LEU A 52 13.17 -11.95 -0.56
C LEU A 52 12.96 -11.05 0.66
N ALA A 53 12.01 -11.36 1.51
CA ALA A 53 11.72 -10.62 2.72
C ALA A 53 12.56 -11.06 3.94
N GLY A 54 13.32 -12.16 3.82
CA GLY A 54 14.16 -12.69 4.91
C GLY A 54 13.38 -13.42 6.01
N VAL A 55 12.21 -13.98 5.69
CA VAL A 55 11.36 -14.74 6.64
C VAL A 55 11.35 -16.24 6.39
N GLY A 56 12.19 -16.72 5.46
CA GLY A 56 12.20 -18.10 5.02
C GLY A 56 11.22 -18.37 3.88
N LEU A 57 11.10 -19.62 3.45
CA LEU A 57 10.23 -20.02 2.34
C LEU A 57 8.75 -19.86 2.71
N LEU A 58 8.00 -19.15 1.87
CA LEU A 58 6.54 -19.04 1.97
C LEU A 58 5.82 -19.83 0.87
N ASN A 59 6.56 -20.34 -0.14
CA ASN A 59 6.01 -20.98 -1.33
C ASN A 59 5.09 -20.05 -2.14
N VAL A 60 5.30 -18.74 -2.05
CA VAL A 60 4.64 -17.70 -2.84
C VAL A 60 5.65 -17.15 -3.82
N ILE A 61 5.53 -17.55 -5.07
CA ILE A 61 6.44 -17.11 -6.12
C ILE A 61 6.08 -15.73 -6.62
N VAL A 62 7.07 -14.85 -6.71
CA VAL A 62 6.92 -13.50 -7.22
C VAL A 62 6.59 -13.55 -8.71
N GLY A 63 5.41 -13.02 -9.06
CA GLY A 63 4.95 -12.88 -10.44
C GLY A 63 5.16 -11.45 -10.96
N ASP A 64 4.82 -11.24 -12.23
CA ASP A 64 4.87 -9.92 -12.90
C ASP A 64 3.54 -9.51 -13.58
N ASP A 65 2.50 -10.31 -13.37
CA ASP A 65 1.16 -10.04 -13.90
C ASP A 65 0.10 -10.27 -12.82
N LEU A 66 -0.40 -9.18 -12.25
CA LEU A 66 -1.43 -9.21 -11.20
C LEU A 66 -2.72 -9.87 -11.69
N SER A 67 -3.07 -9.72 -12.97
CA SER A 67 -4.32 -10.24 -13.52
C SER A 67 -4.42 -11.78 -13.47
N GLN A 68 -3.28 -12.46 -13.52
CA GLN A 68 -3.21 -13.92 -13.43
C GLN A 68 -3.28 -14.46 -11.99
N LEU A 69 -3.15 -13.58 -10.99
CA LEU A 69 -3.08 -13.96 -9.58
C LEU A 69 -4.33 -13.55 -8.79
N THR A 70 -5.36 -13.05 -9.47
CA THR A 70 -6.57 -12.51 -8.81
C THR A 70 -7.32 -13.54 -7.95
N ASP A 71 -7.22 -14.82 -8.25
CA ASP A 71 -7.83 -15.88 -7.44
C ASP A 71 -7.05 -16.18 -6.15
N ASN A 72 -5.83 -15.68 -6.02
CA ASN A 72 -4.94 -15.98 -4.91
C ASN A 72 -5.07 -14.99 -3.74
N PHE A 73 -5.76 -13.86 -3.90
CA PHE A 73 -5.86 -12.85 -2.85
C PHE A 73 -7.25 -12.25 -2.74
N ASP A 74 -7.51 -11.61 -1.62
CA ASP A 74 -8.75 -10.88 -1.30
C ASP A 74 -8.50 -9.37 -1.21
N VAL A 75 -7.31 -8.97 -0.76
CA VAL A 75 -6.89 -7.57 -0.58
C VAL A 75 -5.51 -7.36 -1.18
N LEU A 76 -5.38 -6.32 -2.00
CA LEU A 76 -4.10 -5.84 -2.54
C LEU A 76 -3.56 -4.70 -1.69
N ILE A 77 -2.27 -4.73 -1.35
CA ILE A 77 -1.56 -3.61 -0.72
C ILE A 77 -0.56 -3.01 -1.72
N ASP A 78 -0.69 -1.70 -1.98
CA ASP A 78 0.10 -0.99 -2.97
C ASP A 78 0.79 0.25 -2.39
N PHE A 79 2.12 0.25 -2.44
CA PHE A 79 3.01 1.36 -2.11
C PHE A 79 4.00 1.60 -3.26
N THR A 80 3.51 1.64 -4.49
CA THR A 80 4.37 1.74 -5.67
C THR A 80 4.41 3.16 -6.25
N ARG A 81 3.85 3.37 -7.42
CA ARG A 81 3.79 4.66 -8.12
C ARG A 81 2.39 4.88 -8.68
N PRO A 82 1.96 6.15 -8.87
CA PRO A 82 0.60 6.47 -9.32
C PRO A 82 0.15 5.69 -10.55
N GLU A 83 0.98 5.61 -11.57
CA GLU A 83 0.64 4.94 -12.82
C GLU A 83 0.38 3.44 -12.59
N GLY A 84 1.28 2.76 -11.88
CA GLY A 84 1.14 1.34 -11.54
C GLY A 84 -0.06 1.09 -10.63
N THR A 85 -0.27 1.96 -9.64
CA THR A 85 -1.42 1.85 -8.73
C THR A 85 -2.75 1.96 -9.48
N LEU A 86 -2.86 2.84 -10.48
CA LEU A 86 -4.08 2.98 -11.29
C LEU A 86 -4.33 1.74 -12.17
N GLU A 87 -3.28 1.12 -12.70
CA GLU A 87 -3.39 -0.17 -13.41
C GLU A 87 -3.87 -1.28 -12.46
N HIS A 88 -3.27 -1.38 -11.28
CA HIS A 88 -3.68 -2.35 -10.25
C HIS A 88 -5.12 -2.11 -9.76
N LEU A 89 -5.52 -0.84 -9.61
CA LEU A 89 -6.87 -0.45 -9.23
C LEU A 89 -7.92 -0.95 -10.24
N ALA A 90 -7.64 -0.80 -11.54
CA ALA A 90 -8.53 -1.28 -12.59
C ALA A 90 -8.72 -2.81 -12.50
N ILE A 91 -7.65 -3.57 -12.27
CA ILE A 91 -7.68 -5.03 -12.08
C ILE A 91 -8.48 -5.38 -10.82
N CYS A 92 -8.19 -4.73 -9.69
CA CYS A 92 -8.89 -4.96 -8.43
C CYS A 92 -10.39 -4.67 -8.55
N ARG A 93 -10.78 -3.56 -9.20
CA ARG A 93 -12.18 -3.20 -9.47
C ARG A 93 -12.89 -4.27 -10.32
N GLN A 94 -12.24 -4.71 -11.41
CA GLN A 94 -12.79 -5.73 -12.31
C GLN A 94 -13.04 -7.07 -11.59
N HIS A 95 -12.12 -7.47 -10.70
CA HIS A 95 -12.17 -8.74 -9.99
C HIS A 95 -12.74 -8.65 -8.57
N ARG A 96 -13.34 -7.50 -8.21
CA ARG A 96 -13.98 -7.27 -6.89
C ARG A 96 -13.04 -7.52 -5.72
N LYS A 97 -11.76 -7.13 -5.85
CA LYS A 97 -10.76 -7.23 -4.79
C LYS A 97 -10.65 -5.91 -4.04
N ALA A 98 -10.53 -5.97 -2.72
CA ALA A 98 -10.28 -4.78 -1.91
C ALA A 98 -8.84 -4.27 -2.09
N MET A 99 -8.60 -2.99 -1.78
CA MET A 99 -7.28 -2.37 -1.99
C MET A 99 -6.88 -1.44 -0.85
N VAL A 100 -5.61 -1.52 -0.44
CA VAL A 100 -4.97 -0.56 0.47
C VAL A 100 -3.92 0.19 -0.33
N ILE A 101 -4.07 1.50 -0.45
CA ILE A 101 -3.22 2.38 -1.25
C ILE A 101 -2.43 3.31 -0.35
N GLY A 102 -1.10 3.11 -0.30
CA GLY A 102 -0.14 3.99 0.35
C GLY A 102 0.73 4.76 -0.65
N THR A 103 0.48 4.61 -1.93
CA THR A 103 1.12 5.40 -3.00
C THR A 103 0.70 6.86 -2.88
N THR A 104 1.67 7.76 -3.02
CA THR A 104 1.47 9.23 -3.00
C THR A 104 1.75 9.83 -4.37
N GLY A 105 1.42 11.10 -4.57
CA GLY A 105 1.73 11.84 -5.79
C GLY A 105 0.68 11.71 -6.90
N PHE A 106 -0.56 11.28 -6.60
CA PHE A 106 -1.65 11.29 -7.58
C PHE A 106 -2.08 12.72 -7.91
N ASP A 107 -2.34 12.95 -9.19
CA ASP A 107 -3.05 14.12 -9.66
C ASP A 107 -4.56 14.04 -9.33
N GLU A 108 -5.32 15.07 -9.68
CA GLU A 108 -6.77 15.09 -9.41
C GLU A 108 -7.52 14.00 -10.19
N ALA A 109 -7.06 13.64 -11.40
CA ALA A 109 -7.66 12.57 -12.18
C ALA A 109 -7.45 11.20 -11.52
N GLY A 110 -6.24 10.93 -11.01
CA GLY A 110 -5.93 9.73 -10.26
C GLY A 110 -6.72 9.60 -8.97
N LYS A 111 -6.87 10.70 -8.22
CA LYS A 111 -7.71 10.72 -7.01
C LYS A 111 -9.19 10.49 -7.32
N ALA A 112 -9.68 11.06 -8.42
CA ALA A 112 -11.05 10.85 -8.89
C ALA A 112 -11.29 9.37 -9.26
N ALA A 113 -10.35 8.73 -9.96
CA ALA A 113 -10.43 7.31 -10.31
C ALA A 113 -10.48 6.41 -9.05
N ILE A 114 -9.67 6.71 -8.02
CA ILE A 114 -9.70 5.99 -6.75
C ILE A 114 -11.06 6.17 -6.06
N SER A 115 -11.59 7.40 -6.03
CA SER A 115 -12.89 7.70 -5.43
C SER A 115 -14.04 6.99 -6.16
N GLU A 116 -13.98 6.93 -7.48
CA GLU A 116 -14.98 6.21 -8.29
C GLU A 116 -14.94 4.69 -8.02
N ALA A 117 -13.74 4.11 -7.99
CA ALA A 117 -13.57 2.68 -7.71
C ALA A 117 -14.05 2.29 -6.29
N ALA A 118 -14.01 3.21 -5.33
CA ALA A 118 -14.50 2.98 -3.97
C ALA A 118 -16.02 2.74 -3.88
N ALA A 119 -16.78 3.04 -4.93
CA ALA A 119 -18.18 2.65 -5.03
C ALA A 119 -18.38 1.15 -5.31
N ASP A 120 -17.37 0.49 -5.89
CA ASP A 120 -17.43 -0.90 -6.32
C ASP A 120 -16.68 -1.87 -5.40
N ILE A 121 -15.58 -1.41 -4.78
CA ILE A 121 -14.69 -2.23 -3.93
C ILE A 121 -14.29 -1.48 -2.65
N GLY A 122 -13.94 -2.22 -1.59
CA GLY A 122 -13.39 -1.62 -0.38
C GLY A 122 -12.00 -1.02 -0.64
N ILE A 123 -11.83 0.28 -0.39
CA ILE A 123 -10.55 0.98 -0.56
C ILE A 123 -10.18 1.69 0.74
N VAL A 124 -8.93 1.51 1.18
CA VAL A 124 -8.28 2.36 2.19
C VAL A 124 -7.18 3.12 1.49
N PHE A 125 -7.32 4.44 1.40
CA PHE A 125 -6.33 5.32 0.78
C PHE A 125 -5.84 6.36 1.79
N ALA A 126 -4.53 6.40 2.04
CA ALA A 126 -3.92 7.37 2.93
C ALA A 126 -2.48 7.70 2.50
N ALA A 127 -2.09 8.96 2.63
CA ALA A 127 -0.73 9.40 2.36
C ALA A 127 0.28 8.90 3.41
N ASN A 128 -0.20 8.56 4.62
CA ASN A 128 0.64 8.06 5.71
C ASN A 128 -0.14 7.12 6.63
N PHE A 129 0.39 5.93 6.86
CA PHE A 129 -0.18 4.89 7.73
C PHE A 129 0.48 4.85 9.12
N SER A 130 1.46 5.74 9.41
CA SER A 130 2.08 5.81 10.74
C SER A 130 1.09 6.34 11.77
N VAL A 131 0.83 5.58 12.81
CA VAL A 131 0.00 6.00 13.94
C VAL A 131 0.57 7.26 14.58
N GLY A 132 1.90 7.32 14.79
CA GLY A 132 2.57 8.48 15.38
C GLY A 132 2.37 9.77 14.57
N VAL A 133 2.55 9.70 13.26
CA VAL A 133 2.33 10.87 12.37
C VAL A 133 0.88 11.31 12.42
N ASN A 134 -0.08 10.39 12.34
CA ASN A 134 -1.51 10.74 12.38
C ASN A 134 -1.92 11.34 13.74
N VAL A 135 -1.36 10.87 14.85
CA VAL A 135 -1.56 11.47 16.17
C VAL A 135 -1.01 12.90 16.21
N VAL A 136 0.22 13.12 15.72
CA VAL A 136 0.82 14.46 15.66
C VAL A 136 -0.03 15.40 14.81
N LEU A 137 -0.50 14.98 13.63
CA LEU A 137 -1.37 15.78 12.78
C LEU A 137 -2.66 16.18 13.50
N LYS A 138 -3.27 15.27 14.26
CA LYS A 138 -4.48 15.57 15.06
C LYS A 138 -4.20 16.53 16.21
N LEU A 139 -3.05 16.46 16.85
CA LEU A 139 -2.63 17.41 17.87
C LEU A 139 -2.37 18.80 17.28
N LEU A 140 -1.71 18.88 16.13
CA LEU A 140 -1.47 20.13 15.40
C LEU A 140 -2.77 20.79 14.97
N GLU A 141 -3.71 20.01 14.41
CA GLU A 141 -5.05 20.53 14.05
C GLU A 141 -5.76 21.14 15.25
N LYS A 142 -5.71 20.48 16.40
CA LYS A 142 -6.32 20.96 17.64
C LYS A 142 -5.63 22.22 18.16
N ALA A 143 -4.30 22.25 18.16
CA ALA A 143 -3.52 23.42 18.56
C ALA A 143 -3.80 24.62 17.66
N ALA A 144 -3.79 24.44 16.33
CA ALA A 144 -4.05 25.50 15.36
C ALA A 144 -5.46 26.08 15.50
N LYS A 145 -6.47 25.25 15.78
CA LYS A 145 -7.85 25.76 16.04
C LYS A 145 -7.95 26.65 17.27
N VAL A 146 -7.11 26.45 18.27
CA VAL A 146 -7.13 27.24 19.52
C VAL A 146 -6.25 28.48 19.42
N MET A 147 -5.12 28.38 18.72
CA MET A 147 -4.08 29.41 18.71
C MET A 147 -3.96 30.20 17.41
N GLY A 148 -4.65 29.79 16.34
CA GLY A 148 -4.47 30.37 15.00
C GLY A 148 -4.69 31.86 14.89
N ASP A 149 -5.58 32.43 15.71
CA ASP A 149 -5.86 33.89 15.74
C ASP A 149 -4.78 34.69 16.51
N TYR A 150 -3.86 34.03 17.21
CA TYR A 150 -2.86 34.66 18.09
C TYR A 150 -1.43 34.37 17.68
N THR A 151 -1.21 33.50 16.68
CA THR A 151 0.13 33.02 16.32
C THR A 151 0.31 32.91 14.82
N ASP A 152 1.52 33.16 14.35
CA ASP A 152 1.94 32.77 13.02
C ASP A 152 2.34 31.28 13.05
N ILE A 153 1.87 30.50 12.06
CA ILE A 153 2.13 29.05 11.99
C ILE A 153 3.06 28.80 10.81
N GLU A 154 4.23 28.26 11.12
CA GLU A 154 5.23 27.83 10.15
C GLU A 154 5.39 26.32 10.19
N ILE A 155 5.47 25.68 9.03
CA ILE A 155 5.70 24.23 8.90
C ILE A 155 7.05 24.01 8.23
N ILE A 156 7.95 23.34 8.94
CA ILE A 156 9.25 22.91 8.41
C ILE A 156 9.22 21.38 8.35
N GLU A 157 9.46 20.83 7.17
CA GLU A 157 9.61 19.40 6.99
C GLU A 157 11.00 19.07 6.45
N ALA A 158 11.51 17.92 6.79
CA ALA A 158 12.81 17.45 6.29
C ALA A 158 12.75 15.96 6.00
N HIS A 159 13.14 15.59 4.81
CA HIS A 159 13.22 14.21 4.36
C HIS A 159 14.61 13.83 3.91
N HIS A 160 14.86 12.54 3.84
CA HIS A 160 16.11 12.03 3.31
C HIS A 160 16.26 12.37 1.81
N ARG A 161 17.50 12.47 1.32
CA ARG A 161 17.82 12.87 -0.07
C ARG A 161 17.19 12.01 -1.19
N HIS A 162 16.64 10.86 -0.87
CA HIS A 162 16.05 9.93 -1.84
C HIS A 162 14.53 10.04 -1.92
N LYS A 163 13.90 11.00 -1.23
CA LYS A 163 12.47 11.28 -1.41
C LYS A 163 12.26 11.93 -2.77
N VAL A 164 11.27 11.42 -3.53
CA VAL A 164 11.03 11.80 -4.93
C VAL A 164 9.90 12.84 -5.04
N ASP A 165 8.93 12.74 -4.15
CA ASP A 165 7.77 13.64 -4.08
C ASP A 165 7.94 14.66 -2.93
N ALA A 166 7.30 15.83 -3.05
CA ALA A 166 7.14 16.74 -1.94
C ALA A 166 6.06 16.22 -0.98
N PRO A 167 6.17 16.45 0.32
CA PRO A 167 5.14 16.08 1.28
C PRO A 167 3.85 16.87 1.10
#